data_ea302a64d083587ca8dc5439f9544df0
#
_entry.id   ea302a64d083587ca8dc5439f9544df0
#
_cell.length_a   1.000
_cell.length_b   1.000
_cell.length_c   1.000
_cell.angle_alpha   90.00
_cell.angle_beta   90.00
_cell.angle_gamma   90.00
#
_symmetry.space_group_name_H-M   'P 1'
#
loop_
_entity.id
_entity.type
_entity.pdbx_description
1 polymer ?
#
loop_
_entity_poly.entity_id
_entity_poly.type
_entity_poly.pdbx_seq_one_letter_code
_entity_poly.pdbx_strand_id
1 'polypeptide(L)'
;MALAAPAPALTIAPIGDGGIADVIALWQRCGLTRPWNDPAADIALTRRGANSTILISRDGGAIIATAMVGHDGHRGWVYYVAVDPDRRGKGHGRAIMNAAEEWLRQAGIAKMQLMVRSDNTRVQAFYESIGYDEQERILYAKWLDGRERTP
;
A
#
# COMPACT_ATOMS: atom_id res chain seq x y z
N MET A 1 -19.31 27.85 -26.43
CA MET A 1 -19.21 26.50 -25.84
C MET A 1 -18.10 26.57 -24.78
N ALA A 2 -18.45 26.50 -23.52
CA ALA A 2 -17.45 26.45 -22.45
C ALA A 2 -16.75 25.09 -22.51
N LEU A 3 -15.43 25.07 -22.66
CA LEU A 3 -14.63 23.86 -22.48
C LEU A 3 -14.82 23.42 -21.02
N ALA A 4 -15.26 22.19 -20.82
CA ALA A 4 -15.30 21.62 -19.48
C ALA A 4 -13.91 21.74 -18.87
N ALA A 5 -13.83 22.23 -17.62
CA ALA A 5 -12.57 22.23 -16.89
C ALA A 5 -11.98 20.81 -16.92
N PRO A 6 -10.67 20.66 -17.16
CA PRO A 6 -10.06 19.33 -17.10
C PRO A 6 -10.36 18.70 -15.76
N ALA A 7 -10.71 17.41 -15.75
CA ALA A 7 -10.90 16.66 -14.53
C ALA A 7 -9.68 16.87 -13.63
N PRO A 8 -9.85 17.08 -12.31
CA PRO A 8 -8.71 17.26 -11.42
C PRO A 8 -7.77 16.07 -11.57
N ALA A 9 -6.50 16.34 -11.84
CA ALA A 9 -5.49 15.31 -11.99
C ALA A 9 -5.37 14.52 -10.68
N LEU A 10 -5.28 13.19 -10.78
CA LEU A 10 -4.95 12.34 -9.67
C LEU A 10 -3.54 12.68 -9.18
N THR A 11 -3.37 12.84 -7.88
CA THR A 11 -2.07 13.13 -7.27
C THR A 11 -1.66 11.96 -6.37
N ILE A 12 -0.39 11.56 -6.46
CA ILE A 12 0.21 10.56 -5.57
C ILE A 12 1.35 11.22 -4.82
N ALA A 13 1.30 11.15 -3.49
CA ALA A 13 2.29 11.78 -2.62
C ALA A 13 2.37 11.03 -1.27
N PRO A 14 3.44 11.23 -0.50
CA PRO A 14 3.50 10.71 0.86
C PRO A 14 2.38 11.27 1.74
N ILE A 15 1.92 10.46 2.70
CA ILE A 15 0.89 10.83 3.66
C ILE A 15 1.35 12.01 4.54
N GLY A 16 0.44 12.96 4.77
CA GLY A 16 0.59 14.01 5.78
C GLY A 16 -0.30 13.74 7.01
N ASP A 17 -0.16 14.57 8.05
CA ASP A 17 -0.93 14.42 9.29
C ASP A 17 -2.43 14.45 9.06
N GLY A 18 -2.90 15.32 8.18
CA GLY A 18 -4.32 15.45 7.87
C GLY A 18 -4.95 14.27 7.13
N GLY A 19 -4.13 13.35 6.61
CA GLY A 19 -4.62 12.17 5.87
C GLY A 19 -4.76 10.90 6.70
N ILE A 20 -4.29 10.89 7.94
CA ILE A 20 -4.18 9.66 8.73
C ILE A 20 -5.56 9.02 8.99
N ALA A 21 -6.52 9.79 9.42
CA ALA A 21 -7.88 9.28 9.71
C ALA A 21 -8.55 8.72 8.45
N ASP A 22 -8.41 9.38 7.32
CA ASP A 22 -9.00 8.96 6.04
C ASP A 22 -8.32 7.69 5.50
N VAL A 23 -7.02 7.55 5.69
CA VAL A 23 -6.29 6.32 5.34
C VAL A 23 -6.77 5.14 6.17
N ILE A 24 -6.90 5.31 7.48
CA ILE A 24 -7.40 4.25 8.36
C ILE A 24 -8.83 3.85 7.96
N ALA A 25 -9.69 4.82 7.67
CA ALA A 25 -11.06 4.56 7.22
C ALA A 25 -11.07 3.78 5.89
N LEU A 26 -10.19 4.12 4.95
CA LEU A 26 -10.05 3.38 3.70
C LEU A 26 -9.59 1.94 3.95
N TRP A 27 -8.60 1.74 4.80
CA TRP A 27 -8.13 0.39 5.14
C TRP A 27 -9.22 -0.46 5.79
N GLN A 28 -10.05 0.13 6.66
CA GLN A 28 -11.21 -0.55 7.26
C GLN A 28 -12.23 -0.96 6.18
N ARG A 29 -12.55 -0.06 5.28
CA ARG A 29 -13.48 -0.34 4.16
C ARG A 29 -12.95 -1.43 3.22
N CYS A 30 -11.64 -1.53 3.07
CA CYS A 30 -11.00 -2.58 2.25
C CYS A 30 -10.79 -3.89 3.02
N GLY A 31 -11.16 -3.98 4.29
CA GLY A 31 -10.98 -5.17 5.10
C GLY A 31 -9.51 -5.50 5.42
N LEU A 32 -8.63 -4.49 5.45
CA LEU A 32 -7.19 -4.67 5.67
C LEU A 32 -6.79 -4.57 7.13
N THR A 33 -7.68 -4.14 8.01
CA THR A 33 -7.40 -4.04 9.45
C THR A 33 -7.59 -5.40 10.13
N ARG A 34 -6.74 -5.69 11.11
CA ARG A 34 -6.75 -6.94 11.87
C ARG A 34 -6.68 -6.63 13.37
N PRO A 35 -7.29 -7.46 14.25
CA PRO A 35 -7.30 -7.20 15.71
C PRO A 35 -5.90 -7.14 16.33
N TRP A 36 -4.91 -7.80 15.71
CA TRP A 36 -3.54 -7.84 16.20
C TRP A 36 -2.64 -6.71 15.69
N ASN A 37 -3.16 -5.82 14.83
CA ASN A 37 -2.47 -4.65 14.32
C ASN A 37 -3.20 -3.37 14.74
N ASP A 38 -2.41 -2.34 15.04
CA ASP A 38 -2.89 -0.99 15.29
C ASP A 38 -2.52 -0.13 14.07
N PRO A 39 -3.49 0.25 13.21
CA PRO A 39 -3.21 1.02 12.01
C PRO A 39 -2.54 2.37 12.30
N ALA A 40 -2.93 3.06 13.36
CA ALA A 40 -2.34 4.34 13.72
C ALA A 40 -0.88 4.19 14.15
N ALA A 41 -0.57 3.14 14.92
CA ALA A 41 0.80 2.81 15.31
C ALA A 41 1.65 2.40 14.11
N ASP A 42 1.11 1.63 13.19
CA ASP A 42 1.79 1.24 11.94
C ASP A 42 2.13 2.46 11.08
N ILE A 43 1.22 3.41 10.96
CA ILE A 43 1.46 4.66 10.23
C ILE A 43 2.56 5.46 10.91
N ALA A 44 2.50 5.62 12.24
CA ALA A 44 3.50 6.36 13.00
C ALA A 44 4.89 5.73 12.88
N LEU A 45 4.98 4.40 12.97
CA LEU A 45 6.24 3.67 12.81
C LEU A 45 6.82 3.86 11.41
N THR A 46 6.00 3.72 10.38
CA THR A 46 6.41 3.89 8.97
C THR A 46 6.94 5.29 8.69
N ARG A 47 6.33 6.31 9.29
CA ARG A 47 6.72 7.71 9.08
C ARG A 47 7.98 8.15 9.84
N ARG A 48 8.40 7.41 10.84
CA ARG A 48 9.60 7.77 11.65
C ARG A 48 10.90 7.59 10.90
N GLY A 49 10.97 6.64 9.96
CA GLY A 49 12.19 6.26 9.27
C GLY A 49 12.33 6.88 7.89
N ALA A 50 13.56 7.00 7.43
CA ALA A 50 13.87 7.46 6.07
C ALA A 50 13.63 6.36 5.00
N ASN A 51 13.49 5.10 5.43
CA ASN A 51 13.45 3.94 4.54
C ASN A 51 12.03 3.41 4.31
N SER A 52 11.02 4.15 4.73
CA SER A 52 9.62 3.77 4.52
C SER A 52 8.71 4.99 4.46
N THR A 53 7.61 4.83 3.76
CA THR A 53 6.57 5.86 3.65
C THR A 53 5.23 5.21 3.31
N ILE A 54 4.16 6.00 3.41
CA ILE A 54 2.85 5.62 2.88
C ILE A 54 2.53 6.57 1.75
N LEU A 55 2.38 6.02 0.55
CA LEU A 55 1.93 6.77 -0.61
C LEU A 55 0.42 6.78 -0.63
N ILE A 56 -0.16 7.93 -0.90
CA ILE A 56 -1.60 8.11 -1.03
C ILE A 56 -1.94 8.71 -2.39
N SER A 57 -2.98 8.19 -3.01
CA SER A 57 -3.55 8.74 -4.22
C SER A 57 -4.82 9.52 -3.86
N ARG A 58 -4.89 10.77 -4.30
CA ARG A 58 -6.07 11.63 -4.11
C ARG A 58 -6.75 11.92 -5.43
N ASP A 59 -8.06 11.92 -5.36
CA ASP A 59 -8.94 12.47 -6.40
C ASP A 59 -9.69 13.65 -5.78
N GLY A 60 -9.26 14.87 -6.11
CA GLY A 60 -9.71 16.05 -5.38
C GLY A 60 -9.30 15.96 -3.90
N GLY A 61 -10.28 16.06 -2.98
CA GLY A 61 -10.03 15.94 -1.54
C GLY A 61 -10.04 14.50 -1.01
N ALA A 62 -10.46 13.51 -1.81
CA ALA A 62 -10.66 12.13 -1.36
C ALA A 62 -9.40 11.29 -1.54
N ILE A 63 -9.03 10.51 -0.52
CA ILE A 63 -7.99 9.49 -0.62
C ILE A 63 -8.63 8.22 -1.21
N ILE A 64 -8.14 7.78 -2.36
CA ILE A 64 -8.74 6.68 -3.12
C ILE A 64 -7.86 5.44 -3.22
N ALA A 65 -6.57 5.57 -2.97
CA ALA A 65 -5.65 4.44 -2.94
C ALA A 65 -4.47 4.71 -2.01
N THR A 66 -3.89 3.65 -1.48
CA THR A 66 -2.69 3.69 -0.63
C THR A 66 -1.74 2.56 -0.95
N ALA A 67 -0.46 2.77 -0.64
CA ALA A 67 0.54 1.72 -0.51
C ALA A 67 1.57 2.13 0.56
N MET A 68 1.80 1.26 1.53
CA MET A 68 2.91 1.39 2.46
C MET A 68 4.12 0.73 1.82
N VAL A 69 5.17 1.49 1.56
CA VAL A 69 6.38 1.01 0.89
C VAL A 69 7.61 1.29 1.74
N GLY A 70 8.54 0.36 1.72
CA GLY A 70 9.79 0.51 2.45
C GLY A 70 10.84 -0.51 2.03
N HIS A 71 12.05 -0.39 2.58
CA HIS A 71 13.12 -1.32 2.33
C HIS A 71 13.99 -1.54 3.58
N ASP A 72 14.64 -2.68 3.57
CA ASP A 72 15.55 -3.11 4.65
C ASP A 72 17.04 -2.95 4.27
N GLY A 73 17.35 -2.20 3.21
CA GLY A 73 18.69 -2.06 2.64
C GLY A 73 19.06 -3.15 1.64
N HIS A 74 18.15 -4.10 1.38
CA HIS A 74 18.38 -5.22 0.46
C HIS A 74 17.19 -5.42 -0.49
N ARG A 75 15.99 -5.53 0.07
CA ARG A 75 14.74 -5.72 -0.68
C ARG A 75 13.73 -4.66 -0.29
N GLY A 76 12.88 -4.31 -1.23
CA GLY A 76 11.71 -3.51 -0.97
C GLY A 76 10.50 -4.37 -0.61
N TRP A 77 9.59 -3.79 0.17
CA TRP A 77 8.36 -4.42 0.60
C TRP A 77 7.20 -3.44 0.47
N VAL A 78 6.03 -3.95 0.14
CA VAL A 78 4.80 -3.16 0.12
C VAL A 78 3.74 -3.85 0.98
N TYR A 79 3.01 -3.03 1.75
CA TYR A 79 1.91 -3.43 2.62
C TYR A 79 0.75 -2.45 2.46
N TYR A 80 -0.41 -2.79 2.96
CA TYR A 80 -1.58 -1.90 2.96
C TYR A 80 -1.86 -1.29 1.58
N VAL A 81 -1.80 -2.12 0.55
CA VAL A 81 -2.22 -1.71 -0.80
C VAL A 81 -3.74 -1.74 -0.83
N ALA A 82 -4.32 -0.57 -0.93
CA ALA A 82 -5.77 -0.39 -0.90
C ALA A 82 -6.24 0.46 -2.06
N VAL A 83 -7.38 0.11 -2.62
CA VAL A 83 -8.12 0.94 -3.57
C VAL A 83 -9.55 1.07 -3.07
N ASP A 84 -10.08 2.29 -3.07
CA ASP A 84 -11.48 2.55 -2.70
C ASP A 84 -12.40 1.55 -3.41
N PRO A 85 -13.23 0.79 -2.68
CA PRO A 85 -14.13 -0.20 -3.27
C PRO A 85 -15.04 0.37 -4.38
N ASP A 86 -15.41 1.65 -4.28
CA ASP A 86 -16.26 2.32 -5.26
C ASP A 86 -15.49 2.76 -6.51
N ARG A 87 -14.18 2.62 -6.53
CA ARG A 87 -13.31 3.08 -7.61
C ARG A 87 -12.43 1.98 -8.21
N ARG A 88 -12.77 0.74 -7.98
CA ARG A 88 -12.07 -0.41 -8.55
C ARG A 88 -12.27 -0.52 -10.07
N GLY A 89 -11.32 -1.18 -10.74
CA GLY A 89 -11.39 -1.39 -12.19
C GLY A 89 -11.01 -0.18 -13.03
N LYS A 90 -10.39 0.86 -12.44
CA LYS A 90 -10.00 2.11 -13.11
C LYS A 90 -8.49 2.34 -13.17
N GLY A 91 -7.68 1.34 -12.81
CA GLY A 91 -6.23 1.43 -12.85
C GLY A 91 -5.56 2.09 -11.65
N HIS A 92 -6.30 2.38 -10.57
CA HIS A 92 -5.71 3.02 -9.36
C HIS A 92 -4.73 2.10 -8.63
N GLY A 93 -5.00 0.81 -8.58
CA GLY A 93 -4.08 -0.17 -7.99
C GLY A 93 -2.75 -0.24 -8.74
N ARG A 94 -2.81 -0.28 -10.06
CA ARG A 94 -1.60 -0.22 -10.91
C ARG A 94 -0.82 1.08 -10.68
N ALA A 95 -1.52 2.21 -10.63
CA ALA A 95 -0.90 3.52 -10.45
C ALA A 95 -0.18 3.64 -9.11
N ILE A 96 -0.80 3.19 -8.02
CA ILE A 96 -0.16 3.26 -6.69
C ILE A 96 1.01 2.28 -6.58
N MET A 97 0.93 1.11 -7.21
CA MET A 97 2.02 0.15 -7.26
C MET A 97 3.19 0.69 -8.08
N ASN A 98 2.94 1.33 -9.22
CA ASN A 98 3.99 1.98 -10.01
C ASN A 98 4.70 3.07 -9.21
N ALA A 99 3.97 3.84 -8.43
CA ALA A 99 4.55 4.87 -7.56
C ALA A 99 5.44 4.26 -6.46
N ALA A 100 5.02 3.15 -5.87
CA ALA A 100 5.80 2.43 -4.88
C ALA A 100 7.10 1.84 -5.50
N GLU A 101 7.01 1.27 -6.69
CA GLU A 101 8.17 0.78 -7.42
C GLU A 101 9.16 1.91 -7.72
N GLU A 102 8.69 3.06 -8.17
CA GLU A 102 9.52 4.21 -8.47
C GLU A 102 10.21 4.75 -7.21
N TRP A 103 9.49 4.80 -6.10
CA TRP A 103 10.05 5.18 -4.80
C TRP A 103 11.24 4.28 -4.42
N LEU A 104 11.12 2.98 -4.65
CA LEU A 104 12.19 2.02 -4.38
C LEU A 104 13.34 2.13 -5.39
N ARG A 105 13.06 2.37 -6.68
CA ARG A 105 14.10 2.60 -7.69
C ARG A 105 14.97 3.80 -7.34
N GLN A 106 14.38 4.87 -6.87
CA GLN A 106 15.11 6.07 -6.43
C GLN A 106 15.99 5.79 -5.21
N ALA A 107 15.62 4.81 -4.38
CA ALA A 107 16.45 4.36 -3.26
C ALA A 107 17.53 3.32 -3.68
N GLY A 108 17.59 2.94 -4.95
CA GLY A 108 18.55 1.95 -5.45
C GLY A 108 18.16 0.51 -5.17
N ILE A 109 16.90 0.23 -4.82
CA ILE A 109 16.41 -1.11 -4.51
C ILE A 109 16.05 -1.85 -5.80
N ALA A 110 16.61 -3.05 -5.98
CA ALA A 110 16.47 -3.82 -7.22
C ALA A 110 15.22 -4.70 -7.28
N LYS A 111 14.59 -5.00 -6.14
CA LYS A 111 13.47 -5.95 -6.11
C LYS A 111 12.48 -5.55 -5.03
N MET A 112 11.21 -5.47 -5.40
CA MET A 112 10.09 -5.29 -4.47
C MET A 112 9.35 -6.62 -4.26
N GLN A 113 9.03 -6.91 -3.02
CA GLN A 113 8.31 -8.11 -2.60
C GLN A 113 7.02 -7.72 -1.88
N LEU A 114 6.07 -8.62 -1.88
CA LEU A 114 4.83 -8.48 -1.14
C LEU A 114 4.31 -9.87 -0.76
N MET A 115 3.39 -9.90 0.18
CA MET A 115 2.75 -11.12 0.62
C MET A 115 1.25 -11.06 0.33
N VAL A 116 0.71 -12.14 -0.20
CA VAL A 116 -0.72 -12.32 -0.42
C VAL A 116 -1.14 -13.60 0.30
N ARG A 117 -2.28 -13.58 0.97
CA ARG A 117 -2.84 -14.80 1.56
C ARG A 117 -3.07 -15.84 0.47
N SER A 118 -2.71 -17.08 0.73
CA SER A 118 -2.78 -18.18 -0.24
C SER A 118 -4.19 -18.45 -0.77
N ASP A 119 -5.22 -18.06 -0.02
CA ASP A 119 -6.63 -18.20 -0.41
C ASP A 119 -7.20 -16.98 -1.15
N ASN A 120 -6.45 -15.88 -1.25
CA ASN A 120 -6.91 -14.66 -1.92
C ASN A 120 -6.52 -14.67 -3.40
N THR A 121 -7.17 -15.53 -4.16
CA THR A 121 -6.87 -15.75 -5.59
C THR A 121 -7.13 -14.52 -6.46
N ARG A 122 -8.10 -13.68 -6.10
CA ARG A 122 -8.39 -12.44 -6.83
C ARG A 122 -7.24 -11.45 -6.75
N VAL A 123 -6.66 -11.28 -5.57
CA VAL A 123 -5.53 -10.37 -5.36
C VAL A 123 -4.26 -10.93 -6.00
N GLN A 124 -4.05 -12.24 -5.95
CA GLN A 124 -2.96 -12.90 -6.68
C GLN A 124 -3.03 -12.59 -8.18
N ALA A 125 -4.20 -12.76 -8.79
CA ALA A 125 -4.41 -12.46 -10.20
C ALA A 125 -4.11 -10.98 -10.54
N PHE A 126 -4.45 -10.06 -9.64
CA PHE A 126 -4.12 -8.65 -9.83
C PHE A 126 -2.61 -8.43 -9.89
N TYR A 127 -1.84 -8.96 -8.94
CA TYR A 127 -0.38 -8.79 -8.93
C TYR A 127 0.28 -9.47 -10.12
N GLU A 128 -0.17 -10.65 -10.51
CA GLU A 128 0.30 -11.32 -11.73
C GLU A 128 0.06 -10.47 -12.98
N SER A 129 -1.10 -9.82 -13.07
CA SER A 129 -1.48 -8.95 -14.19
C SER A 129 -0.59 -7.72 -14.34
N ILE A 130 0.07 -7.29 -13.27
CA ILE A 130 0.99 -6.14 -13.29
C ILE A 130 2.46 -6.54 -13.22
N GLY A 131 2.77 -7.82 -13.44
CA GLY A 131 4.13 -8.31 -13.65
C GLY A 131 4.83 -8.91 -12.44
N TYR A 132 4.08 -9.23 -11.38
CA TYR A 132 4.63 -9.93 -10.21
C TYR A 132 4.51 -11.44 -10.38
N ASP A 133 5.55 -12.15 -10.01
CA ASP A 133 5.62 -13.60 -10.06
C ASP A 133 5.62 -14.20 -8.66
N GLU A 134 4.88 -15.28 -8.47
CA GLU A 134 4.96 -16.07 -7.24
C GLU A 134 6.37 -16.61 -7.06
N GLN A 135 6.92 -16.43 -5.88
CA GLN A 135 8.24 -16.96 -5.50
C GLN A 135 8.06 -18.12 -4.53
N GLU A 136 8.70 -19.24 -4.81
CA GLU A 136 8.67 -20.40 -3.93
C GLU A 136 9.52 -20.13 -2.67
N ARG A 137 8.87 -19.67 -1.61
CA ARG A 137 9.49 -19.35 -0.31
C ARG A 137 8.53 -19.72 0.79
N ILE A 138 9.07 -20.07 1.95
CA ILE A 138 8.31 -20.24 3.19
C ILE A 138 8.60 -19.02 4.06
N LEU A 139 7.54 -18.37 4.56
CA LEU A 139 7.65 -17.25 5.47
C LEU A 139 7.69 -17.73 6.91
N TYR A 140 8.72 -17.35 7.65
CA TYR A 140 8.81 -17.53 9.09
C TYR A 140 8.66 -16.19 9.79
N ALA A 141 7.85 -16.16 10.83
CA ALA A 141 7.59 -14.94 11.60
C ALA A 141 7.56 -15.23 13.10
N LYS A 142 7.94 -14.23 13.90
CA LYS A 142 7.88 -14.29 15.35
C LYS A 142 7.53 -12.91 15.89
N TRP A 143 6.56 -12.82 16.79
CA TRP A 143 6.28 -11.60 17.52
C TRP A 143 7.41 -11.29 18.51
N LEU A 144 7.88 -10.06 18.50
CA LEU A 144 8.98 -9.60 19.35
C LEU A 144 8.51 -8.85 20.60
N ASP A 145 7.23 -8.53 20.69
CA ASP A 145 6.61 -7.77 21.78
C ASP A 145 6.02 -8.65 22.89
N GLY A 146 6.29 -9.95 22.86
CA GLY A 146 5.87 -10.90 23.89
C GLY A 146 4.45 -11.41 23.77
N ARG A 147 3.68 -10.96 22.75
CA ARG A 147 2.33 -11.48 22.53
C ARG A 147 2.36 -12.93 22.06
N GLU A 148 1.26 -13.64 22.29
CA GLU A 148 1.12 -15.02 21.82
C GLU A 148 1.05 -15.12 20.29
N ARG A 149 1.29 -16.33 19.78
CA ARG A 149 1.20 -16.60 18.34
C ARG A 149 -0.22 -16.30 17.85
N THR A 150 -0.32 -15.50 16.80
CA THR A 150 -1.55 -15.27 16.04
C THR A 150 -1.49 -16.02 14.72
N PRO A 151 -2.62 -16.49 14.22
CA PRO A 151 -2.68 -17.17 12.92
C PRO A 151 -2.29 -16.23 11.76
#